data_f222597b67edf4a72c53463db6a589ad
#
_entry.id   f222597b67edf4a72c53463db6a589ad
#
_cell.length_a   1.000
_cell.length_b   1.000
_cell.length_c   1.000
_cell.angle_alpha   90.00
_cell.angle_beta   90.00
_cell.angle_gamma   90.00
#
_symmetry.space_group_name_H-M   'P 1'
#
loop_
_entity.id
_entity.type
_entity.pdbx_description
1 polymer ?
#
loop_
_entity_poly.entity_id
_entity_poly.type
_entity_poly.pdbx_seq_one_letter_code
_entity_poly.pdbx_strand_id
1 'polypeptide(L)'
;MNKQWLLARTPPGGLPVDEDFTLVEAPIPEPGAKQMLTRTIYLSLDPYQWGRKRSGLEAVGEVCHGRTVSQVVKSNLPEYNEGDFIFNTNGWQEYGLTGEGISVFGYMFPRQLDPAQAPISTAVGIMGMLGLTAYSGMALQCHPKAGETVVVSAASGGVGQIAGQIAKIFGCRVVGIAGIQAKCDFVTGVLGFDACVSHKSPTLAEDLRTACPAGIDAYFENVGGQVFTAVLPLLNRQARISLCGLVSQYGTATQSDPHDAWMAEGTPTFERQHVQVHRLHVRNFVDEHQVHFFAQMADWIRQGKVKYKEDLWPGLEQAPKAFRAMLEGGNFGKTLVGIGEDPTLDDALQARRASTNVLQH
;
A
#
# COMPACT_ATOMS: atom_id res chain seq x y z
N MET A 1 19.50 21.99 8.28
CA MET A 1 20.07 20.67 7.98
C MET A 1 18.94 19.79 7.43
N ASN A 2 19.24 18.73 6.70
CA ASN A 2 18.32 17.76 6.13
C ASN A 2 18.62 16.40 6.75
N LYS A 3 17.72 15.88 7.57
CA LYS A 3 17.84 14.51 8.10
C LYS A 3 17.47 13.51 7.03
N GLN A 4 18.25 12.44 6.95
CA GLN A 4 18.12 11.40 5.92
C GLN A 4 18.40 10.01 6.49
N TRP A 5 17.59 9.03 6.14
CA TRP A 5 17.91 7.64 6.36
C TRP A 5 18.57 7.06 5.12
N LEU A 6 19.81 6.62 5.28
CA LEU A 6 20.58 5.93 4.23
C LEU A 6 20.44 4.42 4.40
N LEU A 7 20.51 3.68 3.30
CA LEU A 7 20.68 2.24 3.34
C LEU A 7 22.12 1.93 3.77
N ALA A 8 22.30 1.36 4.95
CA ALA A 8 23.65 1.11 5.50
C ALA A 8 24.35 -0.11 4.88
N ARG A 9 23.56 -1.08 4.43
CA ARG A 9 24.04 -2.31 3.77
C ARG A 9 22.94 -2.93 2.94
N THR A 10 23.31 -3.82 2.01
CA THR A 10 22.31 -4.71 1.38
C THR A 10 21.87 -5.76 2.41
N PRO A 11 20.58 -5.82 2.81
CA PRO A 11 20.13 -6.74 3.84
C PRO A 11 20.33 -8.21 3.42
N PRO A 12 20.87 -9.07 4.28
CA PRO A 12 21.17 -10.47 3.91
C PRO A 12 19.91 -11.35 3.81
N GLY A 13 18.83 -10.95 4.47
CA GLY A 13 17.56 -11.69 4.55
C GLY A 13 16.83 -11.37 5.84
N GLY A 14 15.66 -11.97 6.05
CA GLY A 14 14.83 -11.69 7.23
C GLY A 14 14.06 -10.38 7.12
N LEU A 15 13.59 -9.91 8.27
CA LEU A 15 12.94 -8.61 8.44
C LEU A 15 13.99 -7.50 8.64
N PRO A 16 13.63 -6.22 8.41
CA PRO A 16 14.53 -5.10 8.66
C PRO A 16 15.04 -5.06 10.11
N VAL A 17 16.30 -4.73 10.28
CA VAL A 17 16.94 -4.48 11.59
C VAL A 17 17.58 -3.09 11.58
N ASP A 18 17.91 -2.57 12.75
CA ASP A 18 18.43 -1.20 12.87
C ASP A 18 19.73 -1.00 12.09
N GLU A 19 20.58 -2.04 12.01
CA GLU A 19 21.85 -2.04 11.29
C GLU A 19 21.73 -1.93 9.76
N ASP A 20 20.52 -2.09 9.22
CA ASP A 20 20.26 -1.90 7.79
C ASP A 20 20.16 -0.42 7.40
N PHE A 21 20.05 0.48 8.40
CA PHE A 21 19.80 1.91 8.19
C PHE A 21 20.77 2.78 8.97
N THR A 22 21.11 3.94 8.41
CA THR A 22 21.92 4.97 9.11
C THR A 22 21.23 6.33 8.98
N LEU A 23 20.95 6.96 10.12
CA LEU A 23 20.44 8.33 10.15
C LEU A 23 21.60 9.32 10.05
N VAL A 24 21.55 10.24 9.10
CA VAL A 24 22.56 11.29 8.89
C VAL A 24 21.89 12.65 8.79
N GLU A 25 22.70 13.69 9.01
CA GLU A 25 22.33 15.10 8.72
C GLU A 25 23.24 15.61 7.59
N ALA A 26 22.60 16.13 6.52
CA ALA A 26 23.28 16.74 5.39
C ALA A 26 22.83 18.20 5.21
N PRO A 27 23.56 19.02 4.45
CA PRO A 27 23.05 20.32 4.01
C PRO A 27 21.73 20.17 3.23
N ILE A 28 20.80 21.12 3.39
CA ILE A 28 19.62 21.20 2.51
C ILE A 28 20.13 21.51 1.09
N PRO A 29 19.76 20.71 0.06
CA PRO A 29 20.25 20.91 -1.29
C PRO A 29 19.63 22.18 -1.92
N GLU A 30 20.35 22.79 -2.85
CA GLU A 30 19.83 23.89 -3.67
C GLU A 30 19.35 23.37 -5.02
N PRO A 31 18.16 23.79 -5.50
CA PRO A 31 17.65 23.35 -6.79
C PRO A 31 18.42 24.00 -7.95
N GLY A 32 18.94 23.19 -8.87
CA GLY A 32 19.51 23.63 -10.14
C GLY A 32 18.46 24.11 -11.12
N ALA A 33 18.91 24.46 -12.35
CA ALA A 33 17.99 24.76 -13.44
C ALA A 33 17.03 23.58 -13.67
N LYS A 34 15.74 23.87 -13.90
CA LYS A 34 14.68 22.85 -14.08
C LYS A 34 14.56 21.85 -12.94
N GLN A 35 14.82 22.30 -11.71
CA GLN A 35 14.60 21.54 -10.48
C GLN A 35 13.80 22.35 -9.48
N MET A 36 13.18 21.67 -8.55
CA MET A 36 12.55 22.26 -7.37
C MET A 36 13.05 21.56 -6.11
N LEU A 37 13.15 22.33 -5.03
CA LEU A 37 13.35 21.84 -3.66
C LEU A 37 12.00 21.65 -3.00
N THR A 38 11.82 20.53 -2.36
CA THR A 38 10.58 20.17 -1.68
C THR A 38 10.84 19.70 -0.26
N ARG A 39 9.93 20.08 0.66
CA ARG A 39 9.92 19.60 2.05
C ARG A 39 8.91 18.45 2.16
N THR A 40 9.36 17.31 2.66
CA THR A 40 8.50 16.15 2.87
C THR A 40 7.52 16.37 4.02
N ILE A 41 6.25 16.12 3.77
CA ILE A 41 5.17 16.12 4.76
C ILE A 41 4.87 14.68 5.18
N TYR A 42 4.61 13.80 4.22
CA TYR A 42 4.31 12.40 4.45
C TYR A 42 5.24 11.50 3.65
N LEU A 43 5.77 10.48 4.31
CA LEU A 43 6.51 9.40 3.69
C LEU A 43 5.66 8.12 3.68
N SER A 44 5.58 7.48 2.53
CA SER A 44 4.91 6.19 2.33
C SER A 44 5.84 5.03 2.62
N LEU A 45 5.45 4.15 3.51
CA LEU A 45 6.12 2.87 3.71
C LEU A 45 5.30 1.76 3.03
N ASP A 46 5.98 0.95 2.22
CA ASP A 46 5.34 -0.07 1.39
C ASP A 46 6.19 -1.36 1.35
N PRO A 47 5.57 -2.55 1.37
CA PRO A 47 6.31 -3.81 1.45
C PRO A 47 7.31 -4.03 0.31
N TYR A 48 7.04 -3.55 -0.92
CA TYR A 48 7.94 -3.71 -2.07
C TYR A 48 9.32 -3.06 -1.85
N GLN A 49 9.40 -2.02 -1.00
CA GLN A 49 10.66 -1.34 -0.67
C GLN A 49 11.67 -2.31 -0.03
N TRP A 50 11.19 -3.31 0.72
CA TRP A 50 12.06 -4.32 1.31
C TRP A 50 12.70 -5.22 0.26
N GLY A 51 11.93 -5.67 -0.72
CA GLY A 51 12.44 -6.44 -1.85
C GLY A 51 13.52 -5.69 -2.64
N ARG A 52 13.33 -4.37 -2.84
CA ARG A 52 14.31 -3.52 -3.52
C ARG A 52 15.63 -3.42 -2.77
N LYS A 53 15.59 -3.23 -1.45
CA LYS A 53 16.79 -3.16 -0.59
C LYS A 53 17.55 -4.49 -0.63
N ARG A 54 16.85 -5.60 -0.51
CA ARG A 54 17.43 -6.96 -0.52
C ARG A 54 17.99 -7.37 -1.89
N SER A 55 17.40 -6.92 -2.97
CA SER A 55 17.87 -7.23 -4.34
C SER A 55 19.04 -6.37 -4.81
N GLY A 56 19.46 -5.38 -4.01
CA GLY A 56 20.52 -4.45 -4.41
C GLY A 56 20.07 -3.39 -5.43
N LEU A 57 18.76 -3.23 -5.66
CA LEU A 57 18.22 -2.16 -6.50
C LEU A 57 18.28 -0.79 -5.85
N GLU A 58 18.54 -0.72 -4.56
CA GLU A 58 18.88 0.50 -3.83
C GLU A 58 20.36 0.44 -3.45
N ALA A 59 21.09 1.48 -3.78
CA ALA A 59 22.53 1.53 -3.52
C ALA A 59 22.80 1.78 -2.03
N VAL A 60 23.81 1.09 -1.49
CA VAL A 60 24.31 1.32 -0.13
C VAL A 60 24.91 2.73 -0.06
N GLY A 61 24.62 3.46 1.01
CA GLY A 61 25.02 4.84 1.23
C GLY A 61 24.10 5.89 0.63
N GLU A 62 23.08 5.49 -0.15
CA GLU A 62 22.07 6.40 -0.71
C GLU A 62 20.84 6.49 0.19
N VAL A 63 20.08 7.59 0.00
CA VAL A 63 18.80 7.81 0.71
C VAL A 63 17.83 6.67 0.39
N CYS A 64 17.27 6.05 1.42
CA CYS A 64 16.26 5.00 1.26
C CYS A 64 15.09 5.49 0.39
N HIS A 65 14.76 4.70 -0.63
CA HIS A 65 13.66 5.02 -1.53
C HIS A 65 12.31 5.07 -0.78
N GLY A 66 11.49 6.06 -1.14
CA GLY A 66 10.12 6.19 -0.65
C GLY A 66 9.33 7.22 -1.44
N ARG A 67 8.04 6.95 -1.60
CA ARG A 67 7.09 7.91 -2.16
C ARG A 67 6.69 8.91 -1.08
N THR A 68 6.52 10.16 -1.49
CA THR A 68 6.25 11.24 -0.54
C THR A 68 5.13 12.14 -1.02
N VAL A 69 4.50 12.79 -0.07
CA VAL A 69 3.76 14.03 -0.26
C VAL A 69 4.63 15.14 0.31
N SER A 70 4.85 16.17 -0.48
CA SER A 70 5.78 17.24 -0.14
C SER A 70 5.19 18.60 -0.50
N GLN A 71 5.72 19.65 0.13
CA GLN A 71 5.44 21.03 -0.24
C GLN A 71 6.65 21.62 -0.99
N VAL A 72 6.39 22.34 -2.07
CA VAL A 72 7.42 23.06 -2.82
C VAL A 72 7.94 24.21 -1.98
N VAL A 73 9.26 24.24 -1.73
CA VAL A 73 9.95 25.30 -0.96
C VAL A 73 10.57 26.33 -1.90
N LYS A 74 11.14 25.88 -3.02
CA LYS A 74 11.75 26.72 -4.05
C LYS A 74 11.64 26.00 -5.39
N SER A 75 11.24 26.72 -6.45
CA SER A 75 11.08 26.12 -7.78
C SER A 75 11.78 26.92 -8.86
N ASN A 76 12.51 26.19 -9.73
CA ASN A 76 13.00 26.67 -11.02
C ASN A 76 12.26 25.96 -12.18
N LEU A 77 11.08 25.37 -11.89
CA LEU A 77 10.16 24.73 -12.84
C LEU A 77 8.94 25.66 -13.00
N PRO A 78 8.59 26.08 -14.23
CA PRO A 78 7.50 27.05 -14.44
C PRO A 78 6.11 26.50 -14.09
N GLU A 79 5.94 25.19 -14.06
CA GLU A 79 4.69 24.50 -13.75
C GLU A 79 4.42 24.31 -12.24
N TYR A 80 5.40 24.65 -11.36
CA TYR A 80 5.26 24.51 -9.91
C TYR A 80 5.63 25.81 -9.19
N ASN A 81 4.78 26.24 -8.27
CA ASN A 81 5.00 27.43 -7.44
C ASN A 81 5.42 27.02 -6.02
N GLU A 82 6.12 27.93 -5.34
CA GLU A 82 6.37 27.81 -3.90
C GLU A 82 5.05 27.72 -3.15
N GLY A 83 4.95 26.76 -2.23
CA GLY A 83 3.73 26.47 -1.48
C GLY A 83 2.86 25.36 -2.08
N ASP A 84 3.03 24.98 -3.36
CA ASP A 84 2.29 23.89 -3.97
C ASP A 84 2.53 22.58 -3.24
N PHE A 85 1.49 21.76 -3.14
CA PHE A 85 1.60 20.38 -2.66
C PHE A 85 1.79 19.44 -3.83
N ILE A 86 2.72 18.50 -3.69
CA ILE A 86 3.04 17.55 -4.75
C ILE A 86 3.19 16.13 -4.20
N PHE A 87 2.83 15.16 -5.02
CA PHE A 87 3.33 13.80 -4.93
C PHE A 87 4.70 13.73 -5.61
N ASN A 88 5.69 13.14 -4.95
CA ASN A 88 7.01 12.89 -5.51
C ASN A 88 7.70 11.68 -4.85
N THR A 89 9.01 11.53 -5.01
CA THR A 89 9.80 10.42 -4.48
C THR A 89 11.06 10.91 -3.77
N ASN A 90 10.91 11.83 -2.80
CA ASN A 90 12.05 12.31 -2.01
C ASN A 90 12.82 11.20 -1.29
N GLY A 91 12.18 10.07 -1.03
CA GLY A 91 12.76 9.04 -0.17
C GLY A 91 12.61 9.37 1.32
N TRP A 92 13.39 8.70 2.15
CA TRP A 92 13.32 8.83 3.61
C TRP A 92 14.15 10.02 4.09
N GLN A 93 13.68 11.22 3.79
CA GLN A 93 14.35 12.47 4.16
C GLN A 93 13.38 13.65 4.30
N GLU A 94 13.84 14.70 4.98
CA GLU A 94 13.04 15.91 5.22
C GLU A 94 12.94 16.78 3.98
N TYR A 95 14.00 16.93 3.21
CA TYR A 95 14.05 17.73 1.98
C TYR A 95 14.62 16.92 0.83
N GLY A 96 14.09 17.13 -0.36
CA GLY A 96 14.59 16.48 -1.58
C GLY A 96 14.43 17.34 -2.81
N LEU A 97 15.21 17.03 -3.83
CA LEU A 97 15.10 17.64 -5.15
C LEU A 97 14.19 16.82 -6.06
N THR A 98 13.50 17.52 -6.94
CA THR A 98 12.65 16.93 -7.99
C THR A 98 12.86 17.71 -9.28
N GLY A 99 12.93 17.04 -10.43
CA GLY A 99 13.12 17.67 -11.74
C GLY A 99 14.20 17.02 -12.58
N GLU A 100 14.81 17.80 -13.49
CA GLU A 100 15.80 17.29 -14.46
C GLU A 100 17.01 16.68 -13.75
N GLY A 101 17.41 15.48 -14.16
CA GLY A 101 18.55 14.76 -13.58
C GLY A 101 18.27 14.09 -12.23
N ILE A 102 17.09 14.29 -11.63
CA ILE A 102 16.69 13.60 -10.41
C ILE A 102 15.94 12.33 -10.80
N SER A 103 16.45 11.20 -10.32
CA SER A 103 15.85 9.89 -10.59
C SER A 103 14.45 9.79 -10.01
N VAL A 104 13.48 9.45 -10.84
CA VAL A 104 12.16 9.03 -10.41
C VAL A 104 12.07 7.51 -10.51
N PHE A 105 11.35 6.89 -9.59
CA PHE A 105 11.17 5.45 -9.64
C PHE A 105 10.10 5.08 -10.67
N GLY A 106 10.55 4.62 -11.84
CA GLY A 106 9.69 4.09 -12.89
C GLY A 106 8.64 5.09 -13.38
N TYR A 107 7.38 4.84 -13.05
CA TYR A 107 6.21 5.62 -13.45
C TYR A 107 5.73 6.65 -12.40
N MET A 108 6.48 6.83 -11.31
CA MET A 108 6.08 7.70 -10.18
C MET A 108 6.50 9.14 -10.41
N PHE A 109 6.00 9.73 -11.49
CA PHE A 109 6.28 11.11 -11.84
C PHE A 109 5.65 12.10 -10.85
N PRO A 110 6.30 13.26 -10.61
CA PRO A 110 5.73 14.32 -9.80
C PRO A 110 4.37 14.76 -10.33
N ARG A 111 3.43 15.02 -9.43
CA ARG A 111 2.13 15.62 -9.78
C ARG A 111 1.67 16.56 -8.69
N GLN A 112 1.05 17.67 -9.09
CA GLN A 112 0.42 18.62 -8.19
C GLN A 112 -0.79 17.98 -7.51
N LEU A 113 -1.01 18.34 -6.25
CA LEU A 113 -2.12 17.87 -5.43
C LEU A 113 -3.04 19.04 -5.11
N ASP A 114 -4.34 18.80 -5.21
CA ASP A 114 -5.38 19.74 -4.82
C ASP A 114 -6.00 19.30 -3.48
N PRO A 115 -5.73 20.01 -2.37
CA PRO A 115 -6.29 19.68 -1.06
C PRO A 115 -7.83 19.72 -1.02
N ALA A 116 -8.48 20.43 -1.96
CA ALA A 116 -9.94 20.49 -2.04
C ALA A 116 -10.56 19.18 -2.58
N GLN A 117 -9.80 18.36 -3.28
CA GLN A 117 -10.27 17.08 -3.79
C GLN A 117 -10.24 15.98 -2.72
N ALA A 118 -9.16 15.93 -1.94
CA ALA A 118 -8.97 14.97 -0.85
C ALA A 118 -7.80 15.39 0.04
N PRO A 119 -7.70 14.90 1.31
CA PRO A 119 -6.51 15.08 2.14
C PRO A 119 -5.24 14.68 1.39
N ILE A 120 -4.21 15.52 1.44
CA ILE A 120 -3.00 15.32 0.61
C ILE A 120 -2.27 14.00 0.91
N SER A 121 -2.37 13.46 2.14
CA SER A 121 -1.83 12.13 2.50
C SER A 121 -2.37 10.99 1.63
N THR A 122 -3.61 11.13 1.12
CA THR A 122 -4.24 10.12 0.26
C THR A 122 -3.48 9.88 -1.04
N ALA A 123 -2.66 10.83 -1.49
CA ALA A 123 -1.85 10.72 -2.70
C ALA A 123 -0.79 9.60 -2.63
N VAL A 124 -0.37 9.20 -1.43
CA VAL A 124 0.52 8.04 -1.20
C VAL A 124 -0.25 6.82 -0.67
N GLY A 125 -1.57 6.87 -0.70
CA GLY A 125 -2.50 5.82 -0.26
C GLY A 125 -3.58 5.55 -1.31
N ILE A 126 -4.83 5.85 -0.93
CA ILE A 126 -6.03 5.56 -1.71
C ILE A 126 -6.11 6.33 -3.05
N MET A 127 -5.62 7.57 -3.10
CA MET A 127 -5.51 8.38 -4.32
C MET A 127 -4.14 8.24 -4.99
N GLY A 128 -3.42 7.16 -4.71
CA GLY A 128 -2.09 6.87 -5.24
C GLY A 128 -1.97 5.44 -5.76
N MET A 129 -0.75 4.92 -5.71
CA MET A 129 -0.44 3.57 -6.22
C MET A 129 -1.27 2.48 -5.55
N LEU A 130 -1.57 2.59 -4.24
CA LEU A 130 -2.33 1.55 -3.54
C LEU A 130 -3.76 1.47 -4.06
N GLY A 131 -4.39 2.63 -4.26
CA GLY A 131 -5.72 2.69 -4.85
C GLY A 131 -5.75 2.18 -6.29
N LEU A 132 -4.78 2.59 -7.12
CA LEU A 132 -4.66 2.10 -8.49
C LEU A 132 -4.38 0.59 -8.52
N THR A 133 -3.57 0.07 -7.60
CA THR A 133 -3.34 -1.37 -7.45
C THR A 133 -4.63 -2.12 -7.13
N ALA A 134 -5.40 -1.64 -6.14
CA ALA A 134 -6.68 -2.24 -5.77
C ALA A 134 -7.70 -2.17 -6.92
N TYR A 135 -7.77 -1.02 -7.60
CA TYR A 135 -8.64 -0.82 -8.77
C TYR A 135 -8.27 -1.76 -9.92
N SER A 136 -7.00 -1.81 -10.28
CA SER A 136 -6.52 -2.65 -11.38
C SER A 136 -6.77 -4.14 -11.12
N GLY A 137 -6.45 -4.61 -9.91
CA GLY A 137 -6.63 -6.01 -9.56
C GLY A 137 -8.10 -6.40 -9.41
N MET A 138 -8.92 -5.54 -8.80
CA MET A 138 -10.33 -5.88 -8.57
C MET A 138 -11.21 -5.56 -9.77
N ALA A 139 -11.14 -4.34 -10.30
CA ALA A 139 -12.04 -3.91 -11.37
C ALA A 139 -11.63 -4.40 -12.76
N LEU A 140 -10.32 -4.53 -13.04
CA LEU A 140 -9.81 -4.83 -14.38
C LEU A 140 -9.39 -6.29 -14.54
N GLN A 141 -8.76 -6.90 -13.51
CA GLN A 141 -8.31 -8.31 -13.58
C GLN A 141 -9.38 -9.29 -13.08
N CYS A 142 -9.83 -9.14 -11.83
CA CYS A 142 -10.86 -10.04 -11.29
C CYS A 142 -12.24 -9.78 -11.90
N HIS A 143 -12.57 -8.54 -12.14
CA HIS A 143 -13.83 -8.09 -12.73
C HIS A 143 -15.05 -8.85 -12.17
N PRO A 144 -15.26 -8.84 -10.82
CA PRO A 144 -16.29 -9.65 -10.20
C PRO A 144 -17.69 -9.13 -10.53
N LYS A 145 -18.65 -10.05 -10.56
CA LYS A 145 -20.06 -9.78 -10.87
C LYS A 145 -20.88 -9.70 -9.60
N ALA A 146 -21.98 -8.95 -9.65
CA ALA A 146 -22.93 -8.88 -8.53
C ALA A 146 -23.38 -10.29 -8.11
N GLY A 147 -23.38 -10.53 -6.79
CA GLY A 147 -23.72 -11.81 -6.17
C GLY A 147 -22.56 -12.80 -6.04
N GLU A 148 -21.41 -12.56 -6.70
CA GLU A 148 -20.21 -13.39 -6.50
C GLU A 148 -19.59 -13.17 -5.13
N THR A 149 -18.88 -14.18 -4.64
CA THR A 149 -18.09 -14.10 -3.40
C THR A 149 -16.66 -13.73 -3.69
N VAL A 150 -16.21 -12.62 -3.11
CA VAL A 150 -14.84 -12.11 -3.20
C VAL A 150 -14.14 -12.25 -1.86
N VAL A 151 -12.95 -12.83 -1.86
CA VAL A 151 -12.08 -12.86 -0.67
C VAL A 151 -10.90 -11.91 -0.87
N VAL A 152 -10.54 -11.19 0.19
CA VAL A 152 -9.40 -10.26 0.20
C VAL A 152 -8.49 -10.57 1.39
N SER A 153 -7.25 -10.98 1.12
CA SER A 153 -6.23 -11.13 2.17
C SER A 153 -5.62 -9.79 2.58
N ALA A 154 -5.12 -9.67 3.81
CA ALA A 154 -4.71 -8.40 4.42
C ALA A 154 -5.78 -7.30 4.26
N ALA A 155 -7.05 -7.63 4.54
CA ALA A 155 -8.21 -6.81 4.24
C ALA A 155 -8.24 -5.44 4.94
N SER A 156 -7.56 -5.29 6.08
CA SER A 156 -7.40 -4.02 6.81
C SER A 156 -6.18 -3.22 6.37
N GLY A 157 -5.35 -3.74 5.45
CA GLY A 157 -4.14 -3.10 4.97
C GLY A 157 -4.38 -2.05 3.89
N GLY A 158 -3.32 -1.36 3.46
CA GLY A 158 -3.41 -0.23 2.53
C GLY A 158 -4.11 -0.53 1.20
N VAL A 159 -3.85 -1.70 0.60
CA VAL A 159 -4.50 -2.14 -0.66
C VAL A 159 -5.80 -2.89 -0.38
N GLY A 160 -5.77 -3.83 0.59
CA GLY A 160 -6.89 -4.73 0.86
C GLY A 160 -8.17 -4.00 1.25
N GLN A 161 -8.07 -2.95 2.08
CA GLN A 161 -9.22 -2.14 2.48
C GLN A 161 -9.93 -1.48 1.28
N ILE A 162 -9.20 -1.18 0.21
CA ILE A 162 -9.75 -0.56 -0.99
C ILE A 162 -10.34 -1.62 -1.91
N ALA A 163 -9.60 -2.71 -2.16
CA ALA A 163 -10.01 -3.78 -3.08
C ALA A 163 -11.36 -4.38 -2.71
N GLY A 164 -11.59 -4.65 -1.43
CA GLY A 164 -12.87 -5.21 -1.00
C GLY A 164 -14.03 -4.22 -1.09
N GLN A 165 -13.81 -2.92 -0.84
CA GLN A 165 -14.86 -1.92 -1.03
C GLN A 165 -15.23 -1.74 -2.52
N ILE A 166 -14.26 -1.86 -3.43
CA ILE A 166 -14.54 -1.88 -4.88
C ILE A 166 -15.43 -3.08 -5.21
N ALA A 167 -15.14 -4.27 -4.66
CA ALA A 167 -16.00 -5.44 -4.82
C ALA A 167 -17.42 -5.22 -4.23
N LYS A 168 -17.53 -4.53 -3.09
CA LYS A 168 -18.84 -4.13 -2.53
C LYS A 168 -19.62 -3.20 -3.46
N ILE A 169 -18.94 -2.23 -4.09
CA ILE A 169 -19.56 -1.33 -5.08
C ILE A 169 -20.11 -2.12 -6.27
N PHE A 170 -19.46 -3.23 -6.65
CA PHE A 170 -19.91 -4.12 -7.72
C PHE A 170 -21.02 -5.09 -7.27
N GLY A 171 -21.48 -5.02 -6.02
CA GLY A 171 -22.58 -5.83 -5.51
C GLY A 171 -22.17 -7.25 -5.09
N CYS A 172 -20.90 -7.46 -4.80
CA CYS A 172 -20.38 -8.76 -4.35
C CYS A 172 -20.59 -8.99 -2.85
N ARG A 173 -20.64 -10.27 -2.45
CA ARG A 173 -20.34 -10.68 -1.09
C ARG A 173 -18.83 -10.60 -0.88
N VAL A 174 -18.39 -9.90 0.16
CA VAL A 174 -16.95 -9.69 0.41
C VAL A 174 -16.56 -10.23 1.78
N VAL A 175 -15.57 -11.11 1.79
CA VAL A 175 -14.98 -11.67 3.00
C VAL A 175 -13.53 -11.21 3.13
N GLY A 176 -13.21 -10.58 4.26
CA GLY A 176 -11.85 -10.15 4.57
C GLY A 176 -11.09 -11.22 5.35
N ILE A 177 -9.77 -11.25 5.19
CA ILE A 177 -8.86 -11.97 6.08
C ILE A 177 -7.92 -10.94 6.70
N ALA A 178 -7.89 -10.85 8.03
CA ALA A 178 -7.08 -9.87 8.77
C ALA A 178 -6.37 -10.53 9.97
N GLY A 179 -5.61 -9.75 10.76
CA GLY A 179 -4.77 -10.32 11.82
C GLY A 179 -5.47 -10.50 13.17
N ILE A 180 -5.95 -9.41 13.75
CA ILE A 180 -6.55 -9.37 15.09
C ILE A 180 -8.02 -8.98 15.01
N GLN A 181 -8.79 -9.28 16.07
CA GLN A 181 -10.23 -9.02 16.11
C GLN A 181 -10.57 -7.56 15.80
N ALA A 182 -9.85 -6.59 16.37
CA ALA A 182 -10.09 -5.16 16.09
C ALA A 182 -9.97 -4.80 14.61
N LYS A 183 -9.10 -5.48 13.85
CA LYS A 183 -8.99 -5.33 12.39
C LYS A 183 -10.19 -5.95 11.68
N CYS A 184 -10.66 -7.11 12.14
CA CYS A 184 -11.87 -7.74 11.59
C CYS A 184 -13.10 -6.87 11.84
N ASP A 185 -13.23 -6.29 13.04
CA ASP A 185 -14.33 -5.40 13.41
C ASP A 185 -14.34 -4.13 12.54
N PHE A 186 -13.17 -3.58 12.27
CA PHE A 186 -13.03 -2.46 11.33
C PHE A 186 -13.44 -2.84 9.90
N VAL A 187 -12.99 -3.99 9.42
CA VAL A 187 -13.30 -4.48 8.07
C VAL A 187 -14.79 -4.69 7.88
N THR A 188 -15.49 -5.25 8.87
CA THR A 188 -16.94 -5.45 8.77
C THR A 188 -17.73 -4.18 9.12
N GLY A 189 -17.41 -3.54 10.25
CA GLY A 189 -18.19 -2.43 10.79
C GLY A 189 -17.98 -1.10 10.07
N VAL A 190 -16.77 -0.84 9.57
CA VAL A 190 -16.43 0.44 8.92
C VAL A 190 -16.35 0.32 7.40
N LEU A 191 -15.66 -0.72 6.90
CA LEU A 191 -15.48 -0.91 5.45
C LEU A 191 -16.68 -1.63 4.79
N GLY A 192 -17.58 -2.21 5.58
CA GLY A 192 -18.82 -2.81 5.11
C GLY A 192 -18.65 -4.17 4.42
N PHE A 193 -17.59 -4.92 4.72
CA PHE A 193 -17.46 -6.30 4.28
C PHE A 193 -18.51 -7.18 4.98
N ASP A 194 -18.95 -8.24 4.33
CA ASP A 194 -20.00 -9.12 4.88
C ASP A 194 -19.49 -10.03 6.00
N ALA A 195 -18.18 -10.35 5.99
CA ALA A 195 -17.51 -11.09 7.05
C ALA A 195 -16.01 -10.78 7.07
N CYS A 196 -15.36 -11.08 8.18
CA CYS A 196 -13.91 -11.09 8.29
C CYS A 196 -13.44 -12.24 9.18
N VAL A 197 -12.38 -12.93 8.74
CA VAL A 197 -11.79 -14.09 9.42
C VAL A 197 -10.38 -13.72 9.88
N SER A 198 -10.01 -14.12 11.10
CA SER A 198 -8.66 -13.91 11.60
C SER A 198 -7.70 -14.98 11.04
N HIS A 199 -6.62 -14.56 10.36
CA HIS A 199 -5.58 -15.51 9.94
C HIS A 199 -4.79 -16.10 11.13
N LYS A 200 -4.98 -15.56 12.32
CA LYS A 200 -4.41 -16.10 13.58
C LYS A 200 -5.31 -17.15 14.23
N SER A 201 -6.51 -17.39 13.68
CA SER A 201 -7.41 -18.42 14.17
C SER A 201 -6.80 -19.80 13.98
N PRO A 202 -6.82 -20.69 14.97
CA PRO A 202 -6.40 -22.07 14.82
C PRO A 202 -7.31 -22.87 13.86
N THR A 203 -8.50 -22.34 13.58
CA THR A 203 -9.53 -22.94 12.71
C THR A 203 -9.72 -22.12 11.42
N LEU A 204 -8.68 -21.39 10.94
CA LEU A 204 -8.77 -20.50 9.79
C LEU A 204 -9.50 -21.13 8.58
N ALA A 205 -9.18 -22.37 8.21
CA ALA A 205 -9.78 -23.03 7.06
C ALA A 205 -11.29 -23.28 7.24
N GLU A 206 -11.72 -23.62 8.47
CA GLU A 206 -13.14 -23.85 8.79
C GLU A 206 -13.91 -22.53 8.88
N ASP A 207 -13.29 -21.53 9.52
CA ASP A 207 -13.86 -20.20 9.65
C ASP A 207 -14.09 -19.58 8.26
N LEU A 208 -13.12 -19.75 7.35
CA LEU A 208 -13.22 -19.26 5.98
C LEU A 208 -14.29 -20.01 5.19
N ARG A 209 -14.39 -21.34 5.36
CA ARG A 209 -15.46 -22.15 4.73
C ARG A 209 -16.84 -21.69 5.19
N THR A 210 -16.98 -21.39 6.49
CA THR A 210 -18.23 -20.88 7.06
C THR A 210 -18.56 -19.48 6.53
N ALA A 211 -17.56 -18.63 6.35
CA ALA A 211 -17.73 -17.27 5.78
C ALA A 211 -18.04 -17.30 4.28
N CYS A 212 -17.60 -18.34 3.55
CA CYS A 212 -17.76 -18.49 2.10
C CYS A 212 -18.58 -19.76 1.74
N PRO A 213 -19.86 -19.85 2.15
CA PRO A 213 -20.65 -21.08 1.96
C PRO A 213 -20.90 -21.44 0.49
N ALA A 214 -20.83 -20.47 -0.43
CA ALA A 214 -20.97 -20.68 -1.88
C ALA A 214 -19.61 -20.83 -2.59
N GLY A 215 -18.50 -20.93 -1.84
CA GLY A 215 -17.16 -20.91 -2.41
C GLY A 215 -16.65 -19.50 -2.73
N ILE A 216 -15.56 -19.41 -3.48
CA ILE A 216 -14.85 -18.15 -3.77
C ILE A 216 -14.75 -17.98 -5.29
N ASP A 217 -15.33 -16.90 -5.82
CA ASP A 217 -15.34 -16.59 -7.25
C ASP A 217 -14.19 -15.66 -7.64
N ALA A 218 -13.74 -14.79 -6.72
CA ALA A 218 -12.58 -13.95 -6.92
C ALA A 218 -11.74 -13.83 -5.64
N TYR A 219 -10.41 -13.81 -5.79
CA TYR A 219 -9.48 -13.68 -4.69
C TYR A 219 -8.44 -12.58 -4.96
N PHE A 220 -8.34 -11.64 -4.04
CA PHE A 220 -7.29 -10.61 -4.06
C PHE A 220 -6.19 -11.01 -3.09
N GLU A 221 -5.07 -11.48 -3.64
CA GLU A 221 -3.97 -12.05 -2.88
C GLU A 221 -2.90 -11.03 -2.53
N ASN A 222 -2.66 -10.83 -1.22
CA ASN A 222 -1.63 -9.96 -0.68
C ASN A 222 -0.63 -10.68 0.25
N VAL A 223 -0.90 -11.92 0.66
CA VAL A 223 -0.25 -12.55 1.83
C VAL A 223 0.52 -13.82 1.49
N GLY A 224 -0.10 -14.78 0.80
CA GLY A 224 0.45 -16.12 0.59
C GLY A 224 0.42 -17.02 1.83
N GLY A 225 1.25 -18.08 1.82
CA GLY A 225 1.41 -19.01 2.93
C GLY A 225 0.10 -19.61 3.43
N GLN A 226 -0.08 -19.77 4.74
CA GLN A 226 -1.26 -20.42 5.35
C GLN A 226 -2.59 -19.81 4.91
N VAL A 227 -2.62 -18.50 4.62
CA VAL A 227 -3.84 -17.83 4.12
C VAL A 227 -4.21 -18.38 2.76
N PHE A 228 -3.23 -18.50 1.85
CA PHE A 228 -3.44 -19.06 0.54
C PHE A 228 -3.85 -20.54 0.60
N THR A 229 -3.17 -21.34 1.41
CA THR A 229 -3.53 -22.75 1.65
C THR A 229 -4.98 -22.92 2.08
N ALA A 230 -5.50 -22.01 2.94
CA ALA A 230 -6.89 -22.04 3.39
C ALA A 230 -7.89 -21.61 2.29
N VAL A 231 -7.49 -20.74 1.37
CA VAL A 231 -8.32 -20.27 0.24
C VAL A 231 -8.46 -21.31 -0.85
N LEU A 232 -7.37 -22.03 -1.19
CA LEU A 232 -7.30 -22.94 -2.33
C LEU A 232 -8.48 -23.94 -2.45
N PRO A 233 -8.89 -24.68 -1.38
CA PRO A 233 -9.96 -25.65 -1.48
C PRO A 233 -11.35 -25.05 -1.70
N LEU A 234 -11.50 -23.74 -1.51
CA LEU A 234 -12.77 -23.02 -1.62
C LEU A 234 -12.95 -22.32 -2.97
N LEU A 235 -11.92 -22.32 -3.84
CA LEU A 235 -12.01 -21.69 -5.15
C LEU A 235 -13.03 -22.39 -6.05
N ASN A 236 -13.98 -21.61 -6.55
CA ASN A 236 -14.99 -22.07 -7.49
C ASN A 236 -14.37 -22.33 -8.87
N ARG A 237 -15.10 -23.07 -9.71
CA ARG A 237 -14.73 -23.24 -11.12
C ARG A 237 -14.68 -21.87 -11.81
N GLN A 238 -13.59 -21.62 -12.56
CA GLN A 238 -13.33 -20.35 -13.25
C GLN A 238 -13.15 -19.16 -12.29
N ALA A 239 -12.78 -19.40 -11.05
CA ALA A 239 -12.40 -18.33 -10.14
C ALA A 239 -11.24 -17.48 -10.72
N ARG A 240 -11.17 -16.21 -10.32
CA ARG A 240 -10.13 -15.27 -10.75
C ARG A 240 -9.30 -14.83 -9.55
N ILE A 241 -7.98 -14.86 -9.70
CA ILE A 241 -7.05 -14.39 -8.66
C ILE A 241 -6.26 -13.21 -9.20
N SER A 242 -6.29 -12.09 -8.47
CA SER A 242 -5.33 -11.01 -8.66
C SER A 242 -4.21 -11.16 -7.63
N LEU A 243 -3.04 -11.61 -8.08
CA LEU A 243 -1.86 -11.79 -7.26
C LEU A 243 -1.10 -10.46 -7.14
N CYS A 244 -1.38 -9.73 -6.08
CA CYS A 244 -0.81 -8.42 -5.78
C CYS A 244 0.53 -8.52 -5.04
N GLY A 245 0.64 -9.45 -4.08
CA GLY A 245 1.85 -9.63 -3.28
C GLY A 245 1.77 -10.84 -2.35
N LEU A 246 2.92 -11.19 -1.79
CA LEU A 246 3.11 -12.33 -0.89
C LEU A 246 3.84 -11.87 0.37
N VAL A 247 3.23 -10.93 1.12
CA VAL A 247 3.91 -10.21 2.22
C VAL A 247 4.42 -11.15 3.31
N SER A 248 3.79 -12.29 3.53
CA SER A 248 4.26 -13.31 4.48
C SER A 248 5.61 -13.92 4.11
N GLN A 249 6.01 -13.81 2.83
CA GLN A 249 7.26 -14.35 2.32
C GLN A 249 8.40 -13.33 2.29
N TYR A 250 8.11 -12.03 2.51
CA TYR A 250 9.13 -10.97 2.39
C TYR A 250 10.19 -11.02 3.49
N GLY A 251 9.87 -11.61 4.63
CA GLY A 251 10.81 -11.84 5.74
C GLY A 251 11.57 -13.18 5.67
N THR A 252 11.39 -14.01 4.64
CA THR A 252 12.08 -15.30 4.54
C THR A 252 13.54 -15.14 4.11
N ALA A 253 14.40 -16.05 4.56
CA ALA A 253 15.82 -16.05 4.20
C ALA A 253 16.12 -16.64 2.80
N THR A 254 15.11 -17.21 2.12
CA THR A 254 15.28 -17.86 0.83
C THR A 254 15.45 -16.83 -0.29
N GLN A 255 16.37 -17.11 -1.22
CA GLN A 255 16.59 -16.30 -2.43
C GLN A 255 15.69 -16.70 -3.61
N SER A 256 14.89 -17.77 -3.47
CA SER A 256 13.93 -18.19 -4.51
C SER A 256 12.78 -17.19 -4.62
N ASP A 257 12.31 -16.98 -5.85
CA ASP A 257 11.11 -16.15 -6.08
C ASP A 257 9.92 -16.79 -5.34
N PRO A 258 9.29 -16.09 -4.38
CA PRO A 258 8.15 -16.61 -3.65
C PRO A 258 6.94 -16.94 -4.56
N HIS A 259 6.88 -16.38 -5.77
CA HIS A 259 5.85 -16.70 -6.74
C HIS A 259 5.93 -18.13 -7.26
N ASP A 260 7.14 -18.68 -7.43
CA ASP A 260 7.30 -20.05 -7.93
C ASP A 260 6.72 -21.07 -6.94
N ALA A 261 6.99 -20.89 -5.66
CA ALA A 261 6.44 -21.76 -4.61
C ALA A 261 4.91 -21.60 -4.51
N TRP A 262 4.40 -20.39 -4.58
CA TRP A 262 2.96 -20.10 -4.58
C TRP A 262 2.26 -20.72 -5.79
N MET A 263 2.83 -20.58 -6.98
CA MET A 263 2.31 -21.21 -8.19
C MET A 263 2.34 -22.73 -8.10
N ALA A 264 3.44 -23.33 -7.64
CA ALA A 264 3.55 -24.78 -7.48
C ALA A 264 2.49 -25.34 -6.52
N GLU A 265 2.20 -24.65 -5.40
CA GLU A 265 1.13 -25.03 -4.47
C GLU A 265 -0.25 -24.93 -5.11
N GLY A 266 -0.51 -23.87 -5.87
CA GLY A 266 -1.82 -23.58 -6.44
C GLY A 266 -2.17 -24.39 -7.70
N THR A 267 -1.17 -24.76 -8.52
CA THR A 267 -1.35 -25.35 -9.86
C THR A 267 -2.33 -26.53 -9.91
N PRO A 268 -2.30 -27.53 -9.00
CA PRO A 268 -3.26 -28.65 -9.05
C PRO A 268 -4.72 -28.18 -8.92
N THR A 269 -4.97 -27.14 -8.11
CA THR A 269 -6.31 -26.56 -7.97
C THR A 269 -6.66 -25.66 -9.15
N PHE A 270 -5.71 -24.89 -9.64
CA PHE A 270 -5.93 -23.97 -10.77
C PHE A 270 -6.32 -24.74 -12.03
N GLU A 271 -5.63 -25.84 -12.32
CA GLU A 271 -5.95 -26.69 -13.44
C GLU A 271 -7.33 -27.37 -13.30
N ARG A 272 -7.58 -27.99 -12.13
CA ARG A 272 -8.85 -28.68 -11.86
C ARG A 272 -10.06 -27.74 -11.93
N GLN A 273 -9.93 -26.53 -11.39
CA GLN A 273 -11.01 -25.54 -11.31
C GLN A 273 -11.01 -24.54 -12.47
N HIS A 274 -10.03 -24.62 -13.38
CA HIS A 274 -9.82 -23.63 -14.45
C HIS A 274 -9.69 -22.20 -13.92
N VAL A 275 -8.94 -22.02 -12.84
CA VAL A 275 -8.72 -20.70 -12.21
C VAL A 275 -7.86 -19.82 -13.11
N GLN A 276 -8.25 -18.55 -13.23
CA GLN A 276 -7.47 -17.55 -13.95
C GLN A 276 -6.61 -16.78 -12.94
N VAL A 277 -5.29 -16.87 -13.09
CA VAL A 277 -4.34 -16.16 -12.24
C VAL A 277 -3.76 -14.95 -12.99
N HIS A 278 -3.93 -13.78 -12.43
CA HIS A 278 -3.39 -12.53 -12.95
C HIS A 278 -2.29 -12.00 -12.01
N ARG A 279 -1.05 -11.99 -12.46
CA ARG A 279 0.03 -11.33 -11.73
C ARG A 279 -0.12 -9.83 -11.89
N LEU A 280 -0.38 -9.15 -10.76
CA LEU A 280 -0.67 -7.73 -10.75
C LEU A 280 0.62 -6.92 -10.73
N HIS A 281 0.90 -6.22 -11.83
CA HIS A 281 1.93 -5.21 -11.92
C HIS A 281 1.27 -3.86 -12.21
N VAL A 282 1.11 -3.03 -11.21
CA VAL A 282 0.38 -1.76 -11.31
C VAL A 282 0.92 -0.84 -12.43
N ARG A 283 2.20 -0.92 -12.75
CA ARG A 283 2.82 -0.19 -13.87
C ARG A 283 2.07 -0.39 -15.19
N ASN A 284 1.55 -1.58 -15.43
CA ASN A 284 0.87 -1.92 -16.70
C ASN A 284 -0.46 -1.19 -16.87
N PHE A 285 -0.98 -0.57 -15.82
CA PHE A 285 -2.27 0.12 -15.81
C PHE A 285 -2.15 1.65 -15.71
N VAL A 286 -0.93 2.17 -15.57
CA VAL A 286 -0.71 3.60 -15.34
C VAL A 286 -1.12 4.41 -16.57
N ASP A 287 -0.59 4.09 -17.72
CA ASP A 287 -0.73 4.90 -18.92
C ASP A 287 -2.18 4.96 -19.42
N GLU A 288 -2.93 3.86 -19.29
CA GLU A 288 -4.30 3.74 -19.79
C GLU A 288 -5.36 4.10 -18.74
N HIS A 289 -5.13 3.73 -17.47
CA HIS A 289 -6.21 3.73 -16.47
C HIS A 289 -6.04 4.76 -15.35
N GLN A 290 -4.84 5.33 -15.14
CA GLN A 290 -4.57 6.17 -13.97
C GLN A 290 -5.44 7.43 -13.92
N VAL A 291 -5.66 8.10 -15.04
CA VAL A 291 -6.47 9.34 -15.10
C VAL A 291 -7.93 9.03 -14.76
N HIS A 292 -8.49 7.98 -15.36
CA HIS A 292 -9.84 7.52 -15.07
C HIS A 292 -9.99 7.07 -13.60
N PHE A 293 -9.00 6.33 -13.09
CA PHE A 293 -8.95 5.90 -11.70
C PHE A 293 -9.02 7.08 -10.73
N PHE A 294 -8.24 8.15 -10.95
CA PHE A 294 -8.27 9.31 -10.06
C PHE A 294 -9.65 9.95 -10.00
N ALA A 295 -10.30 10.15 -11.14
CA ALA A 295 -11.64 10.71 -11.19
C ALA A 295 -12.66 9.82 -10.48
N GLN A 296 -12.62 8.53 -10.74
CA GLN A 296 -13.55 7.55 -10.16
C GLN A 296 -13.35 7.40 -8.65
N MET A 297 -12.09 7.34 -8.17
CA MET A 297 -11.80 7.20 -6.76
C MET A 297 -12.18 8.45 -5.97
N ALA A 298 -11.88 9.64 -6.49
CA ALA A 298 -12.31 10.90 -5.88
C ALA A 298 -13.83 10.96 -5.74
N ASP A 299 -14.57 10.49 -6.75
CA ASP A 299 -16.03 10.41 -6.71
C ASP A 299 -16.54 9.44 -5.65
N TRP A 300 -15.95 8.25 -5.55
CA TRP A 300 -16.32 7.27 -4.51
C TRP A 300 -16.02 7.74 -3.10
N ILE A 301 -14.90 8.44 -2.88
CA ILE A 301 -14.56 9.06 -1.58
C ILE A 301 -15.59 10.13 -1.23
N ARG A 302 -15.90 11.03 -2.15
CA ARG A 302 -16.88 12.11 -1.96
C ARG A 302 -18.29 11.57 -1.66
N GLN A 303 -18.68 10.47 -2.30
CA GLN A 303 -19.96 9.78 -2.04
C GLN A 303 -19.95 8.94 -0.76
N GLY A 304 -18.83 8.84 -0.04
CA GLY A 304 -18.69 7.98 1.14
C GLY A 304 -18.72 6.48 0.85
N LYS A 305 -18.60 6.09 -0.43
CA LYS A 305 -18.60 4.69 -0.89
C LYS A 305 -17.29 3.97 -0.56
N VAL A 306 -16.19 4.71 -0.47
CA VAL A 306 -14.89 4.17 -0.09
C VAL A 306 -14.36 4.96 1.09
N LYS A 307 -14.08 4.24 2.16
CA LYS A 307 -13.46 4.72 3.40
C LYS A 307 -12.04 4.18 3.47
N TYR A 308 -11.19 4.84 4.24
CA TYR A 308 -9.80 4.40 4.42
C TYR A 308 -9.29 4.73 5.82
N LYS A 309 -8.28 3.99 6.23
CA LYS A 309 -7.53 4.24 7.45
C LYS A 309 -6.05 4.37 7.11
N GLU A 310 -5.42 5.34 7.72
CA GLU A 310 -3.98 5.58 7.69
C GLU A 310 -3.40 5.29 9.07
N ASP A 311 -2.26 4.60 9.07
CA ASP A 311 -1.44 4.29 10.23
C ASP A 311 -0.28 5.28 10.25
N LEU A 312 -0.44 6.39 10.96
CA LEU A 312 0.49 7.51 10.94
C LEU A 312 1.49 7.43 12.11
N TRP A 313 2.78 7.37 11.77
CA TRP A 313 3.90 7.39 12.70
C TRP A 313 4.54 8.78 12.71
N PRO A 314 4.75 9.41 13.88
CA PRO A 314 5.27 10.77 13.93
C PRO A 314 6.80 10.81 13.87
N GLY A 315 7.34 11.66 12.98
CA GLY A 315 8.77 11.93 12.86
C GLY A 315 9.54 10.95 12.00
N LEU A 316 10.48 11.47 11.21
CA LEU A 316 11.32 10.69 10.30
C LEU A 316 12.09 9.57 11.01
N GLU A 317 12.47 9.79 12.26
CA GLU A 317 13.21 8.85 13.10
C GLU A 317 12.48 7.53 13.31
N GLN A 318 11.14 7.54 13.21
CA GLN A 318 10.33 6.33 13.36
C GLN A 318 10.27 5.46 12.09
N ALA A 319 10.80 5.92 10.96
CA ALA A 319 10.63 5.22 9.68
C ALA A 319 11.13 3.76 9.70
N PRO A 320 12.33 3.40 10.21
CA PRO A 320 12.75 2.00 10.27
C PRO A 320 11.85 1.13 11.15
N LYS A 321 11.45 1.63 12.32
CA LYS A 321 10.55 0.92 13.25
C LYS A 321 9.16 0.70 12.64
N ALA A 322 8.59 1.75 12.04
CA ALA A 322 7.29 1.68 11.34
C ALA A 322 7.34 0.70 10.16
N PHE A 323 8.45 0.70 9.42
CA PHE A 323 8.67 -0.20 8.29
C PHE A 323 8.71 -1.66 8.72
N ARG A 324 9.46 -1.97 9.78
CA ARG A 324 9.51 -3.31 10.37
C ARG A 324 8.12 -3.75 10.88
N ALA A 325 7.46 -2.90 11.67
CA ALA A 325 6.12 -3.19 12.20
C ALA A 325 5.11 -3.47 11.09
N MET A 326 5.17 -2.73 9.97
CA MET A 326 4.32 -2.98 8.79
C MET A 326 4.57 -4.37 8.18
N LEU A 327 5.83 -4.77 8.02
CA LEU A 327 6.19 -6.08 7.45
C LEU A 327 5.84 -7.24 8.39
N GLU A 328 5.80 -7.00 9.70
CA GLU A 328 5.31 -7.95 10.72
C GLU A 328 3.78 -7.99 10.81
N GLY A 329 3.07 -7.15 10.02
CA GLY A 329 1.61 -7.06 10.03
C GLY A 329 1.06 -6.32 11.25
N GLY A 330 1.88 -5.50 11.92
CA GLY A 330 1.48 -4.66 13.06
C GLY A 330 0.66 -3.43 12.66
N ASN A 331 0.78 -2.97 11.42
CA ASN A 331 0.08 -1.79 10.91
C ASN A 331 -1.44 -1.93 10.89
N PHE A 332 -2.15 -0.81 11.02
CA PHE A 332 -3.61 -0.77 10.90
C PHE A 332 -4.02 0.26 9.83
N GLY A 333 -4.19 -0.18 8.61
CA GLY A 333 -4.39 0.68 7.44
C GLY A 333 -3.11 0.90 6.64
N LYS A 334 -3.02 2.03 5.94
CA LYS A 334 -1.85 2.46 5.17
C LYS A 334 -0.81 3.06 6.09
N THR A 335 0.38 2.48 6.17
CA THR A 335 1.49 3.02 6.99
C THR A 335 2.12 4.24 6.34
N LEU A 336 2.11 5.34 7.07
CA LEU A 336 2.72 6.62 6.73
C LEU A 336 3.63 7.09 7.85
N VAL A 337 4.67 7.85 7.51
CA VAL A 337 5.44 8.64 8.47
C VAL A 337 5.15 10.11 8.23
N GLY A 338 4.64 10.79 9.25
CA GLY A 338 4.48 12.25 9.26
C GLY A 338 5.82 12.91 9.61
N ILE A 339 6.42 13.59 8.64
CA ILE A 339 7.74 14.22 8.77
C ILE A 339 7.59 15.72 9.01
N GLY A 340 6.89 16.39 8.12
CA GLY A 340 6.60 17.82 8.23
C GLY A 340 5.15 18.07 8.65
N GLU A 341 4.90 19.31 9.07
CA GLU A 341 3.54 19.79 9.33
C GLU A 341 2.71 19.77 8.04
N ASP A 342 1.47 19.33 8.14
CA ASP A 342 0.49 19.38 7.06
C ASP A 342 -0.42 20.62 7.26
N PRO A 343 -0.19 21.71 6.54
CA PRO A 343 -0.95 22.94 6.72
C PRO A 343 -2.36 22.87 6.12
N THR A 344 -2.73 21.77 5.47
CA THR A 344 -4.07 21.56 4.89
C THR A 344 -5.05 20.95 5.90
N LEU A 345 -4.57 20.51 7.06
CA LEU A 345 -5.42 19.95 8.12
C LEU A 345 -5.99 21.07 8.98
N ASP A 346 -7.31 21.17 9.03
CA ASP A 346 -7.99 21.94 10.07
C ASP A 346 -7.99 21.19 11.41
N ASP A 347 -8.26 21.90 12.51
CA ASP A 347 -8.29 21.34 13.86
C ASP A 347 -9.26 20.16 13.99
N ALA A 348 -10.36 20.15 13.24
CA ALA A 348 -11.34 19.07 13.25
C ALA A 348 -10.82 17.81 12.58
N LEU A 349 -10.07 17.94 11.48
CA LEU A 349 -9.40 16.80 10.79
C LEU A 349 -8.23 16.28 11.60
N GLN A 350 -7.47 17.13 12.27
CA GLN A 350 -6.41 16.73 13.20
C GLN A 350 -6.98 15.94 14.38
N ALA A 351 -8.06 16.40 15.00
CA ALA A 351 -8.74 15.71 16.09
C ALA A 351 -9.31 14.34 15.67
N ARG A 352 -9.89 14.25 14.46
CA ARG A 352 -10.37 12.97 13.90
C ARG A 352 -9.24 11.98 13.63
N ARG A 353 -8.08 12.43 13.13
CA ARG A 353 -6.89 11.58 12.96
C ARG A 353 -6.34 11.12 14.30
N ALA A 354 -6.24 12.00 15.29
CA ALA A 354 -5.79 11.64 16.63
C ALA A 354 -6.70 10.58 17.27
N SER A 355 -8.03 10.71 17.17
CA SER A 355 -8.99 9.75 17.72
C SER A 355 -8.96 8.39 17.02
N THR A 356 -8.61 8.31 15.75
CA THR A 356 -8.46 7.04 15.02
C THR A 356 -7.14 6.33 15.35
N ASN A 357 -6.13 7.03 15.86
CA ASN A 357 -4.84 6.47 16.25
C ASN A 357 -4.77 5.99 17.72
N VAL A 358 -5.74 6.30 18.56
CA VAL A 358 -5.77 5.94 20.00
C VAL A 358 -5.93 4.43 20.25
N LEU A 359 -6.16 3.60 19.22
CA LEU A 359 -6.25 2.14 19.36
C LEU A 359 -4.91 1.40 19.11
N GLN A 360 -3.77 2.09 19.15
CA GLN A 360 -2.48 1.55 18.69
C GLN A 360 -1.43 1.27 19.78
N HIS A 361 -1.79 1.23 21.07
CA HIS A 361 -0.76 0.86 22.09
C HIS A 361 -1.31 -0.09 23.12
#